data_da4cd1c37158c7c26ebc699c9fef9f59
#
_entry.id   da4cd1c37158c7c26ebc699c9fef9f59
#
_cell.length_a   1.000
_cell.length_b   1.000
_cell.length_c   1.000
_cell.angle_alpha   90.00
_cell.angle_beta   90.00
_cell.angle_gamma   90.00
#
_symmetry.space_group_name_H-M   'P 1'
#
loop_
_entity.id
_entity.type
_entity.pdbx_description
1 polymer ?
#
loop_
_entity_poly.entity_id
_entity_poly.type
_entity_poly.pdbx_seq_one_letter_code
_entity_poly.pdbx_strand_id
1 'polypeptide(L)'
;MVGVETKVLEIRPLQRISFFNDLYRSGFEAVVIDKGQENHMSMSLFSIIEKPKDTSEIVMNPSLVRSANQFYQALVQHQAFPQMQDLMCKELYGARLLVPVADPQKTTAVPVLTTGKGVRYYPAFTDLVEFGKFDRKHQFGAMEVRFRDLKKYLDYVNGIVVNPFGFALRLDGEKLDRIEKENMKLKVVK
;
A
#
# COMPACT_ATOMS: atom_id res chain seq x y z
N MET A 1 11.84 -7.72 26.71
CA MET A 1 11.77 -6.52 25.86
C MET A 1 12.41 -6.90 24.55
N VAL A 2 11.65 -7.06 23.48
CA VAL A 2 12.19 -7.23 22.13
C VAL A 2 12.69 -5.86 21.72
N GLY A 3 14.01 -5.73 21.52
CA GLY A 3 14.61 -4.47 21.09
C GLY A 3 14.07 -4.07 19.72
N VAL A 4 13.47 -2.90 19.64
CA VAL A 4 13.12 -2.30 18.35
C VAL A 4 14.44 -1.94 17.66
N GLU A 5 14.74 -2.61 16.56
CA GLU A 5 15.91 -2.27 15.75
C GLU A 5 15.73 -0.87 15.18
N THR A 6 16.48 0.09 15.68
CA THR A 6 16.47 1.46 15.18
C THR A 6 17.57 1.63 14.14
N LYS A 7 17.23 2.21 13.00
CA LYS A 7 18.21 2.59 11.97
C LYS A 7 18.37 4.11 11.97
N VAL A 8 19.62 4.55 11.95
CA VAL A 8 19.95 5.97 11.73
C VAL A 8 20.08 6.20 10.23
N LEU A 9 19.35 7.16 9.73
CA LEU A 9 19.40 7.58 8.33
C LEU A 9 19.80 9.05 8.26
N GLU A 10 20.85 9.33 7.50
CA GLU A 10 21.23 10.71 7.15
C GLU A 10 20.41 11.19 5.97
N ILE A 11 19.71 12.33 6.11
CA ILE A 11 18.92 12.95 5.05
C ILE A 11 19.68 14.15 4.52
N ARG A 12 20.23 14.03 3.31
CA ARG A 12 20.92 15.15 2.65
C ARG A 12 19.92 16.25 2.26
N PRO A 13 20.37 17.53 2.20
CA PRO A 13 19.46 18.65 1.88
C PRO A 13 18.61 18.47 0.64
N LEU A 14 19.17 17.95 -0.44
CA LEU A 14 18.46 17.70 -1.71
C LEU A 14 17.43 16.55 -1.64
N GLN A 15 17.51 15.70 -0.62
CA GLN A 15 16.64 14.55 -0.45
C GLN A 15 15.47 14.83 0.52
N ARG A 16 15.45 15.99 1.18
CA ARG A 16 14.49 16.26 2.25
C ARG A 16 13.05 16.16 1.76
N ILE A 17 12.71 16.86 0.69
CA ILE A 17 11.34 16.92 0.18
C ILE A 17 10.87 15.52 -0.28
N SER A 18 11.69 14.79 -1.03
CA SER A 18 11.33 13.43 -1.47
C SER A 18 11.17 12.48 -0.28
N PHE A 19 12.04 12.57 0.73
CA PHE A 19 11.96 11.76 1.94
C PHE A 19 10.64 12.00 2.72
N PHE A 20 10.27 13.25 2.95
CA PHE A 20 9.02 13.57 3.66
C PHE A 20 7.78 13.24 2.84
N ASN A 21 7.82 13.35 1.51
CA ASN A 21 6.76 12.85 0.65
C ASN A 21 6.62 11.32 0.74
N ASP A 22 7.73 10.58 0.80
CA ASP A 22 7.72 9.13 0.98
C ASP A 22 7.15 8.71 2.35
N LEU A 23 7.45 9.47 3.42
CA LEU A 23 6.83 9.27 4.73
C LEU A 23 5.30 9.48 4.65
N TYR A 24 4.84 10.56 4.02
CA TYR A 24 3.41 10.81 3.83
C TYR A 24 2.73 9.68 3.05
N ARG A 25 3.32 9.23 1.93
CA ARG A 25 2.81 8.09 1.15
C ARG A 25 2.76 6.80 1.96
N SER A 26 3.69 6.63 2.89
CA SER A 26 3.74 5.51 3.83
C SER A 26 2.74 5.64 4.98
N GLY A 27 1.94 6.72 5.01
CA GLY A 27 0.88 6.96 5.98
C GLY A 27 1.34 7.60 7.29
N PHE A 28 2.55 8.16 7.34
CA PHE A 28 2.96 9.00 8.46
C PHE A 28 2.34 10.40 8.34
N GLU A 29 1.98 11.00 9.46
CA GLU A 29 1.34 12.32 9.52
C GLU A 29 2.22 13.36 10.22
N ALA A 30 3.16 12.89 11.04
CA ALA A 30 4.04 13.74 11.82
C ALA A 30 5.42 13.11 12.01
N VAL A 31 6.38 13.95 12.33
CA VAL A 31 7.70 13.57 12.83
C VAL A 31 7.89 14.05 14.26
N VAL A 32 8.65 13.31 15.05
CA VAL A 32 9.03 13.71 16.40
C VAL A 32 10.51 14.04 16.38
N ILE A 33 10.83 15.28 16.77
CA ILE A 33 12.19 15.78 16.89
C ILE A 33 12.63 15.58 18.34
N ASP A 34 13.86 15.13 18.56
CA ASP A 34 14.47 14.90 19.87
C ASP A 34 13.62 14.01 20.80
N LYS A 35 13.05 12.94 20.24
CA LYS A 35 12.26 11.97 21.01
C LYS A 35 13.09 11.43 22.19
N GLY A 36 12.55 11.59 23.41
CA GLY A 36 13.20 11.18 24.65
C GLY A 36 13.89 12.32 25.40
N GLN A 37 13.94 13.52 24.85
CA GLN A 37 14.34 14.75 25.54
C GLN A 37 13.13 15.45 26.15
N GLU A 38 13.33 16.25 27.20
CA GLU A 38 12.24 17.04 27.83
C GLU A 38 11.56 18.00 26.84
N ASN A 39 12.32 18.54 25.91
CA ASN A 39 11.87 19.50 24.90
C ASN A 39 11.55 18.83 23.53
N HIS A 40 11.14 17.56 23.51
CA HIS A 40 10.74 16.93 22.25
C HIS A 40 9.57 17.67 21.60
N MET A 41 9.60 17.76 20.28
CA MET A 41 8.56 18.44 19.51
C MET A 41 7.97 17.48 18.47
N SER A 42 6.63 17.44 18.41
CA SER A 42 5.92 16.78 17.31
C SER A 42 5.52 17.81 16.26
N MET A 43 5.89 17.56 15.00
CA MET A 43 5.62 18.47 13.89
C MET A 43 4.88 17.71 12.79
N SER A 44 3.78 18.30 12.29
CA SER A 44 3.06 17.76 11.14
C SER A 44 3.95 17.71 9.90
N LEU A 45 3.84 16.67 9.09
CA LEU A 45 4.51 16.60 7.79
C LEU A 45 4.13 17.77 6.88
N PHE A 46 2.89 18.27 6.98
CA PHE A 46 2.43 19.44 6.21
C PHE A 46 3.01 20.78 6.64
N SER A 47 3.82 20.81 7.70
CA SER A 47 4.70 21.94 8.00
C SER A 47 6.01 21.91 7.20
N ILE A 48 6.32 20.77 6.55
CA ILE A 48 7.57 20.54 5.83
C ILE A 48 7.31 20.39 4.33
N ILE A 49 6.22 19.70 3.97
CA ILE A 49 5.80 19.47 2.58
C ILE A 49 4.45 20.11 2.31
N GLU A 50 4.19 20.47 1.07
CA GLU A 50 2.89 20.99 0.66
C GLU A 50 1.84 19.87 0.72
N LYS A 51 0.68 20.15 1.36
CA LYS A 51 -0.45 19.23 1.34
C LYS A 51 -1.00 19.15 -0.09
N PRO A 52 -1.20 17.95 -0.65
CA PRO A 52 -1.83 17.82 -1.96
C PRO A 52 -3.17 18.54 -2.00
N LYS A 53 -3.35 19.47 -2.94
CA LYS A 53 -4.58 20.29 -3.08
C LYS A 53 -5.73 19.44 -3.62
N ASP A 54 -5.43 18.54 -4.55
CA ASP A 54 -6.38 17.60 -5.11
C ASP A 54 -5.73 16.21 -5.22
N THR A 55 -6.30 15.24 -4.53
CA THR A 55 -5.89 13.83 -4.62
C THR A 55 -6.83 13.02 -5.50
N SER A 56 -7.85 13.64 -6.12
CA SER A 56 -8.82 12.93 -6.96
C SER A 56 -8.18 12.37 -8.24
N GLU A 57 -7.19 13.08 -8.78
CA GLU A 57 -6.47 12.68 -9.99
C GLU A 57 -5.27 11.75 -9.71
N ILE A 58 -4.84 11.65 -8.44
CA ILE A 58 -3.66 10.87 -8.04
C ILE A 58 -4.12 9.67 -7.22
N VAL A 59 -3.79 8.47 -7.68
CA VAL A 59 -4.01 7.27 -6.88
C VAL A 59 -2.97 7.18 -5.77
N MET A 60 -3.42 7.36 -4.54
CA MET A 60 -2.63 7.23 -3.31
C MET A 60 -3.49 6.64 -2.21
N ASN A 61 -2.90 5.75 -1.40
CA ASN A 61 -3.60 5.10 -0.30
C ASN A 61 -2.75 5.07 0.98
N PRO A 62 -2.41 6.24 1.58
CA PRO A 62 -1.52 6.30 2.75
C PRO A 62 -2.05 5.51 3.94
N SER A 63 -3.37 5.57 4.21
CA SER A 63 -4.01 4.83 5.31
C SER A 63 -3.90 3.32 5.13
N LEU A 64 -4.10 2.81 3.90
CA LEU A 64 -3.91 1.39 3.58
C LEU A 64 -2.44 0.97 3.76
N VAL A 65 -1.50 1.76 3.25
CA VAL A 65 -0.06 1.46 3.38
C VAL A 65 0.34 1.41 4.84
N ARG A 66 -0.11 2.39 5.64
CA ARG A 66 0.16 2.44 7.09
C ARG A 66 -0.43 1.22 7.83
N SER A 67 -1.73 0.94 7.65
CA SER A 67 -2.40 -0.17 8.34
C SER A 67 -1.82 -1.52 7.93
N ALA A 68 -1.47 -1.72 6.65
CA ALA A 68 -0.83 -2.93 6.18
C ALA A 68 0.57 -3.11 6.80
N ASN A 69 1.41 -2.07 6.78
CA ASN A 69 2.74 -2.14 7.39
C ASN A 69 2.67 -2.41 8.90
N GLN A 70 1.75 -1.75 9.62
CA GLN A 70 1.55 -1.98 11.05
C GLN A 70 1.10 -3.42 11.33
N PHE A 71 0.15 -3.94 10.56
CA PHE A 71 -0.32 -5.32 10.71
C PHE A 71 0.79 -6.34 10.46
N TYR A 72 1.54 -6.21 9.36
CA TYR A 72 2.61 -7.16 9.04
C TYR A 72 3.79 -7.06 10.01
N GLN A 73 4.15 -5.87 10.49
CA GLN A 73 5.16 -5.71 11.54
C GLN A 73 4.73 -6.37 12.85
N ALA A 74 3.47 -6.14 13.26
CA ALA A 74 2.92 -6.77 14.45
C ALA A 74 2.82 -8.30 14.29
N LEU A 75 2.51 -8.81 13.10
CA LEU A 75 2.48 -10.24 12.82
C LEU A 75 3.86 -10.89 12.99
N VAL A 76 4.92 -10.26 12.47
CA VAL A 76 6.30 -10.73 12.62
C VAL A 76 6.74 -10.72 14.11
N GLN A 77 6.24 -9.75 14.88
CA GLN A 77 6.53 -9.61 16.30
C GLN A 77 5.62 -10.48 17.20
N HIS A 78 4.72 -11.28 16.62
CA HIS A 78 3.68 -12.04 17.34
C HIS A 78 2.77 -11.17 18.23
N GLN A 79 2.53 -9.92 17.81
CA GLN A 79 1.72 -8.92 18.50
C GLN A 79 0.53 -8.44 17.65
N ALA A 80 0.18 -9.17 16.60
CA ALA A 80 -0.95 -8.83 15.75
C ALA A 80 -2.28 -9.11 16.46
N PHE A 81 -3.18 -8.13 16.43
CA PHE A 81 -4.55 -8.24 16.91
C PHE A 81 -5.53 -8.27 15.74
N PRO A 82 -6.69 -8.96 15.87
CA PRO A 82 -7.70 -9.01 14.81
C PRO A 82 -8.12 -7.63 14.31
N GLN A 83 -8.23 -6.64 15.19
CA GLN A 83 -8.62 -5.27 14.85
C GLN A 83 -7.64 -4.59 13.87
N MET A 84 -6.36 -4.97 13.90
CA MET A 84 -5.36 -4.44 12.93
C MET A 84 -5.63 -5.00 11.54
N GLN A 85 -5.99 -6.27 11.44
CA GLN A 85 -6.38 -6.90 10.17
C GLN A 85 -7.68 -6.28 9.65
N ASP A 86 -8.67 -6.08 10.52
CA ASP A 86 -9.96 -5.48 10.16
C ASP A 86 -9.78 -4.05 9.63
N LEU A 87 -8.93 -3.25 10.28
CA LEU A 87 -8.59 -1.91 9.80
C LEU A 87 -7.95 -1.94 8.43
N MET A 88 -6.95 -2.81 8.22
CA MET A 88 -6.29 -2.97 6.92
C MET A 88 -7.30 -3.38 5.83
N CYS A 89 -8.20 -4.33 6.13
CA CYS A 89 -9.24 -4.79 5.20
C CYS A 89 -10.25 -3.68 4.87
N LYS A 90 -10.61 -2.85 5.85
CA LYS A 90 -11.49 -1.69 5.67
C LYS A 90 -10.85 -0.64 4.75
N GLU A 91 -9.58 -0.30 5.00
CA GLU A 91 -8.83 0.64 4.16
C GLU A 91 -8.68 0.10 2.73
N LEU A 92 -8.39 -1.21 2.58
CA LEU A 92 -8.32 -1.87 1.28
C LEU A 92 -9.65 -1.84 0.53
N TYR A 93 -10.78 -2.06 1.20
CA TYR A 93 -12.11 -2.01 0.58
C TYR A 93 -12.46 -0.63 0.03
N GLY A 94 -12.00 0.43 0.67
CA GLY A 94 -12.15 1.82 0.22
C GLY A 94 -11.12 2.28 -0.81
N ALA A 95 -10.08 1.49 -1.04
CA ALA A 95 -8.93 1.90 -1.84
C ALA A 95 -9.24 2.05 -3.33
N ARG A 96 -8.52 2.99 -3.95
CA ARG A 96 -8.31 3.10 -5.39
C ARG A 96 -6.93 2.50 -5.67
N LEU A 97 -6.85 1.48 -6.49
CA LEU A 97 -5.60 0.78 -6.78
C LEU A 97 -5.22 0.97 -8.26
N LEU A 98 -3.94 0.86 -8.53
CA LEU A 98 -3.42 0.79 -9.89
C LEU A 98 -3.19 -0.67 -10.27
N VAL A 99 -3.61 -1.06 -11.47
CA VAL A 99 -3.26 -2.35 -12.06
C VAL A 99 -2.55 -2.14 -13.39
N PRO A 100 -1.60 -3.01 -13.76
CA PRO A 100 -0.90 -2.90 -15.03
C PRO A 100 -1.81 -3.35 -16.17
N VAL A 101 -1.80 -2.61 -17.26
CA VAL A 101 -2.47 -2.96 -18.51
C VAL A 101 -1.41 -3.10 -19.59
N ALA A 102 -1.47 -4.19 -20.35
CA ALA A 102 -0.55 -4.38 -21.47
C ALA A 102 -0.79 -3.27 -22.50
N ASP A 103 0.28 -2.61 -22.91
CA ASP A 103 0.29 -1.73 -24.06
C ASP A 103 0.74 -2.56 -25.29
N PRO A 104 -0.17 -2.88 -26.23
CA PRO A 104 0.17 -3.72 -27.38
C PRO A 104 1.30 -3.17 -28.24
N GLN A 105 1.55 -1.86 -28.18
CA GLN A 105 2.65 -1.21 -28.89
C GLN A 105 4.01 -1.41 -28.21
N LYS A 106 4.00 -1.74 -26.89
CA LYS A 106 5.21 -1.86 -26.08
C LYS A 106 5.52 -3.29 -25.65
N THR A 107 4.52 -4.11 -25.42
CA THR A 107 4.71 -5.47 -24.92
C THR A 107 3.56 -6.40 -25.22
N THR A 108 3.89 -7.68 -25.40
CA THR A 108 2.93 -8.79 -25.43
C THR A 108 2.91 -9.54 -24.08
N ALA A 109 3.71 -9.09 -23.10
CA ALA A 109 3.80 -9.75 -21.81
C ALA A 109 2.51 -9.58 -21.01
N VAL A 110 2.09 -10.65 -20.36
CA VAL A 110 0.98 -10.62 -19.40
C VAL A 110 1.54 -10.17 -18.04
N PRO A 111 0.95 -9.15 -17.39
CA PRO A 111 1.45 -8.63 -16.12
C PRO A 111 1.10 -9.57 -14.95
N VAL A 112 1.71 -10.76 -14.92
CA VAL A 112 1.48 -11.78 -13.89
C VAL A 112 2.78 -12.09 -13.17
N LEU A 113 2.72 -12.13 -11.84
CA LEU A 113 3.80 -12.59 -10.99
C LEU A 113 3.61 -14.04 -10.61
N THR A 114 4.67 -14.84 -10.77
CA THR A 114 4.63 -16.27 -10.44
C THR A 114 5.59 -16.58 -9.30
N THR A 115 5.12 -17.28 -8.29
CA THR A 115 5.98 -17.77 -7.20
C THR A 115 6.82 -18.96 -7.67
N GLY A 116 7.87 -19.30 -6.92
CA GLY A 116 8.68 -20.49 -7.19
C GLY A 116 7.90 -21.82 -7.14
N LYS A 117 6.66 -21.80 -6.60
CA LYS A 117 5.74 -22.95 -6.59
C LYS A 117 4.70 -22.91 -7.73
N GLY A 118 4.85 -22.01 -8.69
CA GLY A 118 3.95 -21.88 -9.84
C GLY A 118 2.63 -21.14 -9.55
N VAL A 119 2.42 -20.62 -8.35
CA VAL A 119 1.21 -19.85 -8.02
C VAL A 119 1.29 -18.49 -8.69
N ARG A 120 0.23 -18.11 -9.41
CA ARG A 120 0.18 -16.91 -10.24
C ARG A 120 -0.67 -15.82 -9.58
N TYR A 121 -0.15 -14.59 -9.55
CA TYR A 121 -0.84 -13.43 -8.99
C TYR A 121 -0.88 -12.28 -10.00
N TYR A 122 -2.03 -11.60 -10.07
CA TYR A 122 -2.13 -10.32 -10.76
C TYR A 122 -1.72 -9.20 -9.80
N PRO A 123 -0.76 -8.35 -10.15
CA PRO A 123 -0.30 -7.30 -9.24
C PRO A 123 -1.25 -6.11 -9.21
N ALA A 124 -1.41 -5.52 -8.03
CA ALA A 124 -2.09 -4.24 -7.82
C ALA A 124 -1.20 -3.35 -6.93
N PHE A 125 -1.35 -2.04 -7.06
CA PHE A 125 -0.45 -1.09 -6.40
C PHE A 125 -1.23 0.05 -5.74
N THR A 126 -0.75 0.51 -4.61
CA THR A 126 -1.37 1.60 -3.85
C THR A 126 -1.10 2.97 -4.46
N ASP A 127 -0.07 3.10 -5.30
CA ASP A 127 0.38 4.34 -5.90
C ASP A 127 1.36 4.08 -7.06
N LEU A 128 1.69 5.15 -7.80
CA LEU A 128 2.60 5.09 -8.95
C LEU A 128 4.04 4.70 -8.59
N VAL A 129 4.49 4.94 -7.37
CA VAL A 129 5.87 4.55 -6.99
C VAL A 129 5.96 3.05 -6.76
N GLU A 130 4.95 2.45 -6.12
CA GLU A 130 4.86 0.99 -6.01
C GLU A 130 4.69 0.34 -7.40
N PHE A 131 3.88 0.93 -8.28
CA PHE A 131 3.76 0.51 -9.66
C PHE A 131 5.11 0.56 -10.42
N GLY A 132 5.88 1.65 -10.26
CA GLY A 132 7.18 1.81 -10.90
C GLY A 132 8.24 0.78 -10.46
N LYS A 133 8.12 0.22 -9.25
CA LYS A 133 8.98 -0.90 -8.81
C LYS A 133 8.74 -2.16 -9.63
N PHE A 134 7.52 -2.36 -10.12
CA PHE A 134 7.15 -3.47 -11.00
C PHE A 134 7.53 -3.16 -12.44
N ASP A 135 7.11 -2.02 -12.96
CA ASP A 135 7.29 -1.64 -14.38
C ASP A 135 8.53 -0.76 -14.61
N ARG A 136 9.69 -1.26 -14.24
CA ARG A 136 10.99 -0.54 -14.42
C ARG A 136 11.31 -0.24 -15.89
N LYS A 137 10.70 -0.96 -16.82
CA LYS A 137 10.94 -0.82 -18.27
C LYS A 137 9.86 0.00 -18.97
N HIS A 138 8.89 0.53 -18.23
CA HIS A 138 7.76 1.32 -18.75
C HIS A 138 7.00 0.62 -19.89
N GLN A 139 6.74 -0.68 -19.71
CA GLN A 139 6.09 -1.54 -20.70
C GLN A 139 4.57 -1.59 -20.53
N PHE A 140 4.07 -1.22 -19.35
CA PHE A 140 2.66 -1.30 -19.01
C PHE A 140 2.05 0.08 -18.80
N GLY A 141 0.78 0.23 -19.14
CA GLY A 141 -0.05 1.32 -18.67
C GLY A 141 -0.52 1.04 -17.25
N ALA A 142 -0.76 2.11 -16.47
CA ALA A 142 -1.40 2.01 -15.17
C ALA A 142 -2.89 2.35 -15.30
N MET A 143 -3.77 1.44 -14.91
CA MET A 143 -5.22 1.67 -14.88
C MET A 143 -5.71 1.68 -13.44
N GLU A 144 -6.52 2.69 -13.11
CA GLU A 144 -7.18 2.75 -11.81
C GLU A 144 -8.34 1.74 -11.73
N VAL A 145 -8.39 1.02 -10.61
CA VAL A 145 -9.49 0.11 -10.29
C VAL A 145 -9.90 0.27 -8.82
N ARG A 146 -11.14 -0.04 -8.52
CA ARG A 146 -11.62 -0.15 -7.14
C ARG A 146 -11.53 -1.59 -6.65
N PHE A 147 -11.51 -1.78 -5.34
CA PHE A 147 -11.49 -3.11 -4.72
C PHE A 147 -12.48 -4.10 -5.36
N ARG A 148 -13.73 -3.66 -5.61
CA ARG A 148 -14.78 -4.50 -6.21
C ARG A 148 -14.45 -5.04 -7.60
N ASP A 149 -13.60 -4.33 -8.33
CA ASP A 149 -13.21 -4.71 -9.69
C ASP A 149 -12.06 -5.72 -9.72
N LEU A 150 -11.36 -5.93 -8.60
CA LEU A 150 -10.24 -6.86 -8.51
C LEU A 150 -10.62 -8.30 -8.89
N LYS A 151 -11.84 -8.73 -8.60
CA LYS A 151 -12.32 -10.07 -8.94
C LYS A 151 -12.28 -10.38 -10.44
N LYS A 152 -12.42 -9.38 -11.30
CA LYS A 152 -12.38 -9.52 -12.77
C LYS A 152 -11.03 -10.03 -13.28
N TYR A 153 -9.98 -9.93 -12.46
CA TYR A 153 -8.64 -10.38 -12.82
C TYR A 153 -8.31 -11.80 -12.35
N LEU A 154 -9.25 -12.49 -11.68
CA LEU A 154 -9.02 -13.85 -11.16
C LEU A 154 -9.13 -14.97 -12.18
N ASP A 155 -9.69 -14.71 -13.36
CA ASP A 155 -10.00 -15.77 -14.36
C ASP A 155 -8.75 -16.55 -14.79
N TYR A 156 -7.56 -15.95 -14.73
CA TYR A 156 -6.31 -16.54 -15.23
C TYR A 156 -5.21 -16.64 -14.16
N VAL A 157 -5.53 -16.30 -12.91
CA VAL A 157 -4.56 -16.27 -11.80
C VAL A 157 -5.17 -16.83 -10.51
N ASN A 158 -4.32 -17.21 -9.57
CA ASN A 158 -4.76 -17.76 -8.29
C ASN A 158 -5.16 -16.64 -7.27
N GLY A 159 -4.83 -15.39 -7.56
CA GLY A 159 -5.14 -14.28 -6.67
C GLY A 159 -4.57 -12.95 -7.15
N ILE A 160 -4.81 -11.92 -6.34
CA ILE A 160 -4.25 -10.58 -6.48
C ILE A 160 -3.14 -10.42 -5.45
N VAL A 161 -2.06 -9.72 -5.78
CA VAL A 161 -1.06 -9.29 -4.80
C VAL A 161 -0.94 -7.77 -4.81
N VAL A 162 -1.25 -7.15 -3.67
CA VAL A 162 -1.13 -5.70 -3.50
C VAL A 162 0.28 -5.36 -3.01
N ASN A 163 0.95 -4.42 -3.68
CA ASN A 163 2.34 -3.99 -3.42
C ASN A 163 3.30 -5.17 -3.28
N PRO A 164 3.54 -5.96 -4.34
CA PRO A 164 4.34 -7.18 -4.30
C PRO A 164 5.80 -6.95 -3.86
N PHE A 165 6.31 -5.74 -4.02
CA PHE A 165 7.67 -5.33 -3.60
C PHE A 165 7.69 -4.56 -2.28
N GLY A 166 6.53 -4.46 -1.60
CA GLY A 166 6.35 -3.88 -0.28
C GLY A 166 5.81 -4.91 0.71
N PHE A 167 4.62 -4.67 1.28
CA PHE A 167 3.98 -5.58 2.25
C PHE A 167 3.39 -6.86 1.62
N ALA A 168 3.30 -6.96 0.31
CA ALA A 168 2.92 -8.15 -0.47
C ALA A 168 1.61 -8.84 0.00
N LEU A 169 0.53 -8.07 0.18
CA LEU A 169 -0.77 -8.58 0.61
C LEU A 169 -1.39 -9.46 -0.48
N ARG A 170 -1.58 -10.75 -0.19
CA ARG A 170 -2.13 -11.74 -1.12
C ARG A 170 -3.61 -11.99 -0.84
N LEU A 171 -4.42 -11.84 -1.89
CA LEU A 171 -5.87 -11.94 -1.88
C LEU A 171 -6.28 -13.02 -2.90
N ASP A 172 -6.86 -14.10 -2.41
CA ASP A 172 -7.60 -15.07 -3.23
C ASP A 172 -9.08 -14.67 -3.32
N GLY A 173 -9.87 -15.41 -4.09
CA GLY A 173 -11.29 -15.14 -4.27
C GLY A 173 -12.06 -15.14 -2.95
N GLU A 174 -11.77 -16.09 -2.05
CA GLU A 174 -12.45 -16.21 -0.76
C GLU A 174 -12.17 -14.99 0.15
N LYS A 175 -10.92 -14.51 0.18
CA LYS A 175 -10.58 -13.31 0.93
C LYS A 175 -11.24 -12.06 0.36
N LEU A 176 -11.30 -11.91 -0.96
CA LEU A 176 -12.01 -10.81 -1.60
C LEU A 176 -13.49 -10.82 -1.24
N ASP A 177 -14.15 -11.99 -1.28
CA ASP A 177 -15.56 -12.16 -0.90
C ASP A 177 -15.80 -11.82 0.56
N ARG A 178 -14.92 -12.29 1.46
CA ARG A 178 -15.03 -12.02 2.88
C ARG A 178 -14.91 -10.52 3.18
N ILE A 179 -13.88 -9.86 2.64
CA ILE A 179 -13.66 -8.43 2.84
C ILE A 179 -14.85 -7.61 2.32
N GLU A 180 -15.39 -7.96 1.15
CA GLU A 180 -16.56 -7.29 0.59
C GLU A 180 -17.77 -7.46 1.51
N LYS A 181 -18.07 -8.68 1.92
CA LYS A 181 -19.22 -9.01 2.79
C LYS A 181 -19.16 -8.31 4.15
N GLU A 182 -18.00 -8.26 4.78
CA GLU A 182 -17.79 -7.61 6.07
C GLU A 182 -17.98 -6.09 5.96
N ASN A 183 -17.45 -5.47 4.91
CA ASN A 183 -17.55 -4.01 4.73
C ASN A 183 -18.91 -3.54 4.19
N MET A 184 -19.66 -4.39 3.48
CA MET A 184 -21.04 -4.09 3.09
C MET A 184 -21.98 -4.05 4.31
N LYS A 185 -21.80 -4.92 5.30
CA LYS A 185 -22.63 -4.92 6.54
C LYS A 185 -22.48 -3.62 7.33
N LEU A 186 -21.29 -3.02 7.36
CA LEU A 186 -21.03 -1.76 8.07
C LEU A 186 -21.75 -0.54 7.45
N LYS A 187 -22.24 -0.63 6.22
CA LYS A 187 -22.98 0.45 5.54
C LYS A 187 -24.49 0.43 5.80
N VAL A 188 -25.04 -0.67 6.30
CA VAL A 188 -26.47 -0.86 6.49
C VAL A 188 -26.95 -0.41 7.88
N VAL A 189 -26.03 -0.20 8.82
CA VAL A 189 -26.35 0.31 10.17
C VAL A 189 -26.18 1.84 10.15
N LYS A 190 -27.24 2.53 9.73
CA LYS A 190 -27.46 3.95 9.94
C LYS A 190 -28.73 4.13 10.75
#